data_5f10c2e1fde99ad4df36ce580a518650
#
_entry.id   5f10c2e1fde99ad4df36ce580a518650
#
_cell.length_a   1.000
_cell.length_b   1.000
_cell.length_c   1.000
_cell.angle_alpha   90.00
_cell.angle_beta   90.00
_cell.angle_gamma   90.00
#
_symmetry.space_group_name_H-M   'P 1'
#
loop_
_entity.id
_entity.type
_entity.pdbx_description
1 polymer ?
#
loop_
_entity_poly.entity_id
_entity_poly.type
_entity_poly.pdbx_seq_one_letter_code
_entity_poly.pdbx_strand_id
1 'polypeptide(L)'
;MTTPIRVILADDHALVRSTLAEWLRTSTDLSVVAQCSDADQAVNECIRLAPHVVVLDIDMPGLSCFDAARTIRSRLPDTKIIFLSAFLHDRYIDEALRCGASAFLTKGEPPQKIVDAIRTTAAGGIFFSPEVQSRMVIDAGGVRLAEGPMTRAQTLTQRELEVLRYIARGMSKKEIANVMHLSVKTVDNHSTSLMSKLDIHDRVELARFAIREGLAEP
;
A
#
# COMPACT_ATOMS: atom_id res chain seq x y z
N MET A 1 10.96 9.42 31.25
CA MET A 1 11.34 8.75 30.00
C MET A 1 10.06 8.57 29.18
N THR A 2 10.00 9.12 27.97
CA THR A 2 8.85 8.94 27.09
C THR A 2 8.81 7.50 26.60
N THR A 3 7.64 6.88 26.63
CA THR A 3 7.45 5.52 26.09
C THR A 3 7.74 5.56 24.58
N PRO A 4 8.56 4.63 24.04
CA PRO A 4 8.90 4.63 22.62
C PRO A 4 7.67 4.37 21.75
N ILE A 5 7.65 4.97 20.58
CA ILE A 5 6.62 4.72 19.57
C ILE A 5 6.76 3.28 19.07
N ARG A 6 5.73 2.47 19.29
CA ARG A 6 5.68 1.07 18.87
C ARG A 6 5.25 0.97 17.43
N VAL A 7 6.08 0.35 16.59
CA VAL A 7 5.90 0.28 15.14
C VAL A 7 5.85 -1.18 14.70
N ILE A 8 4.91 -1.52 13.82
CA ILE A 8 4.91 -2.76 13.05
C ILE A 8 5.29 -2.43 11.60
N LEU A 9 6.18 -3.23 11.03
CA LEU A 9 6.59 -3.15 9.63
C LEU A 9 6.05 -4.36 8.88
N ALA A 10 5.33 -4.12 7.78
CA ALA A 10 4.84 -5.17 6.89
C ALA A 10 5.29 -4.87 5.46
N ASP A 11 6.08 -5.77 4.88
CA ASP A 11 6.65 -5.70 3.53
C ASP A 11 7.04 -7.13 3.12
N ASP A 12 6.68 -7.60 1.93
CA ASP A 12 7.05 -8.94 1.46
C ASP A 12 8.54 -9.05 1.09
N HIS A 13 9.19 -7.92 0.77
CA HIS A 13 10.60 -7.86 0.47
C HIS A 13 11.46 -7.90 1.75
N ALA A 14 12.01 -9.08 2.07
CA ALA A 14 12.77 -9.30 3.31
C ALA A 14 13.92 -8.30 3.51
N LEU A 15 14.63 -7.92 2.42
CA LEU A 15 15.74 -6.96 2.51
C LEU A 15 15.26 -5.55 2.87
N VAL A 16 14.19 -5.08 2.23
CA VAL A 16 13.60 -3.76 2.53
C VAL A 16 13.14 -3.73 3.98
N ARG A 17 12.39 -4.75 4.39
CA ARG A 17 11.85 -4.87 5.74
C ARG A 17 12.94 -4.90 6.82
N SER A 18 14.01 -5.72 6.62
CA SER A 18 15.09 -5.82 7.59
C SER A 18 15.92 -4.53 7.66
N THR A 19 16.26 -3.93 6.52
CA THR A 19 17.01 -2.68 6.46
C THR A 19 16.24 -1.54 7.13
N LEU A 20 14.95 -1.43 6.86
CA LEU A 20 14.11 -0.41 7.50
C LEU A 20 14.00 -0.65 9.02
N ALA A 21 13.85 -1.91 9.44
CA ALA A 21 13.79 -2.24 10.85
C ALA A 21 15.11 -1.88 11.59
N GLU A 22 16.25 -2.16 10.97
CA GLU A 22 17.56 -1.77 11.53
C GLU A 22 17.70 -0.26 11.61
N TRP A 23 17.31 0.45 10.56
CA TRP A 23 17.35 1.91 10.56
C TRP A 23 16.47 2.51 11.67
N LEU A 24 15.24 2.02 11.83
CA LEU A 24 14.34 2.50 12.89
C LEU A 24 14.91 2.24 14.29
N ARG A 25 15.64 1.15 14.50
CA ARG A 25 16.31 0.83 15.80
C ARG A 25 17.41 1.81 16.16
N THR A 26 17.96 2.56 15.21
CA THR A 26 18.94 3.61 15.52
C THR A 26 18.33 4.80 16.27
N SER A 27 17.01 4.94 16.21
CA SER A 27 16.24 5.99 16.89
C SER A 27 15.77 5.47 18.25
N THR A 28 16.18 6.12 19.33
CA THR A 28 15.87 5.70 20.71
C THR A 28 14.40 5.88 21.10
N ASP A 29 13.66 6.68 20.34
CA ASP A 29 12.24 6.97 20.51
C ASP A 29 11.31 6.04 19.72
N LEU A 30 11.86 5.13 18.91
CA LEU A 30 11.11 4.16 18.11
C LEU A 30 11.39 2.72 18.56
N SER A 31 10.39 1.85 18.46
CA SER A 31 10.50 0.43 18.78
C SER A 31 9.77 -0.41 17.74
N VAL A 32 10.49 -1.14 16.90
CA VAL A 32 9.90 -2.13 15.98
C VAL A 32 9.49 -3.36 16.79
N VAL A 33 8.19 -3.53 16.99
CA VAL A 33 7.61 -4.59 17.84
C VAL A 33 7.27 -5.86 17.07
N ALA A 34 7.07 -5.76 15.74
CA ALA A 34 6.94 -6.92 14.86
C ALA A 34 7.34 -6.56 13.43
N GLN A 35 7.68 -7.60 12.66
CA GLN A 35 7.94 -7.55 11.24
C GLN A 35 7.08 -8.64 10.57
N CYS A 36 6.32 -8.28 9.54
CA CYS A 36 5.39 -9.15 8.85
C CYS A 36 5.77 -9.24 7.37
N SER A 37 5.57 -10.39 6.75
CA SER A 37 5.84 -10.63 5.33
C SER A 37 4.60 -10.55 4.43
N ASP A 38 3.43 -10.42 5.03
CA ASP A 38 2.15 -10.35 4.35
C ASP A 38 1.12 -9.56 5.17
N ALA A 39 0.01 -9.22 4.52
CA ALA A 39 -1.03 -8.40 5.11
C ALA A 39 -1.84 -9.12 6.21
N ASP A 40 -2.00 -10.43 6.11
CA ASP A 40 -2.72 -11.24 7.12
C ASP A 40 -1.93 -11.28 8.43
N GLN A 41 -0.62 -11.50 8.36
CA GLN A 41 0.28 -11.40 9.53
C GLN A 41 0.22 -9.99 10.14
N ALA A 42 0.24 -8.94 9.30
CA ALA A 42 0.18 -7.56 9.78
C ALA A 42 -1.10 -7.30 10.58
N VAL A 43 -2.27 -7.76 10.10
CA VAL A 43 -3.55 -7.64 10.83
C VAL A 43 -3.47 -8.38 12.17
N ASN A 44 -3.01 -9.63 12.17
CA ASN A 44 -2.95 -10.45 13.38
C ASN A 44 -2.00 -9.85 14.43
N GLU A 45 -0.81 -9.41 14.01
CA GLU A 45 0.16 -8.79 14.91
C GLU A 45 -0.30 -7.41 15.40
N CYS A 46 -0.99 -6.63 14.58
CA CYS A 46 -1.61 -5.37 15.02
C CYS A 46 -2.64 -5.63 16.12
N ILE A 47 -3.54 -6.59 15.94
CA ILE A 47 -4.56 -6.93 16.95
C ILE A 47 -3.91 -7.42 18.24
N ARG A 48 -2.85 -8.23 18.15
CA ARG A 48 -2.13 -8.79 19.29
C ARG A 48 -1.35 -7.75 20.08
N LEU A 49 -0.69 -6.83 19.35
CA LEU A 49 0.30 -5.91 19.93
C LEU A 49 -0.23 -4.49 20.14
N ALA A 50 -1.33 -4.10 19.51
CA ALA A 50 -1.86 -2.73 19.51
C ALA A 50 -0.74 -1.67 19.34
N PRO A 51 -0.07 -1.59 18.17
CA PRO A 51 1.02 -0.65 17.91
C PRO A 51 0.49 0.79 17.83
N HIS A 52 1.37 1.77 18.00
CA HIS A 52 1.03 3.16 17.72
C HIS A 52 0.96 3.42 16.20
N VAL A 53 1.85 2.79 15.44
CA VAL A 53 1.95 2.97 13.98
C VAL A 53 2.15 1.60 13.32
N VAL A 54 1.47 1.38 12.20
CA VAL A 54 1.76 0.29 11.27
C VAL A 54 2.19 0.86 9.92
N VAL A 55 3.31 0.37 9.40
CA VAL A 55 3.80 0.66 8.05
C VAL A 55 3.47 -0.54 7.17
N LEU A 56 2.64 -0.32 6.15
CA LEU A 56 2.13 -1.36 5.24
C LEU A 56 2.65 -1.13 3.84
N ASP A 57 3.38 -2.09 3.29
CA ASP A 57 3.63 -2.14 1.86
C ASP A 57 2.31 -2.38 1.11
N ILE A 58 2.16 -1.70 -0.03
CA ILE A 58 0.98 -1.88 -0.89
C ILE A 58 1.02 -3.21 -1.62
N ASP A 59 2.20 -3.75 -1.88
CA ASP A 59 2.46 -4.84 -2.81
C ASP A 59 2.67 -6.21 -2.17
N MET A 60 2.07 -6.43 -1.01
CA MET A 60 2.17 -7.71 -0.30
C MET A 60 1.20 -8.77 -0.86
N PRO A 61 1.60 -10.06 -0.81
CA PRO A 61 0.71 -11.17 -1.16
C PRO A 61 -0.43 -11.34 -0.13
N GLY A 62 -1.48 -12.09 -0.52
CA GLY A 62 -2.59 -12.46 0.34
C GLY A 62 -3.72 -11.44 0.36
N LEU A 63 -4.14 -11.03 1.55
CA LEU A 63 -5.15 -9.99 1.74
C LEU A 63 -4.66 -8.67 1.13
N SER A 64 -5.57 -7.93 0.49
CA SER A 64 -5.21 -6.59 0.04
C SER A 64 -4.76 -5.72 1.22
N CYS A 65 -3.66 -4.99 1.05
CA CYS A 65 -3.16 -4.06 2.07
C CYS A 65 -4.20 -3.03 2.51
N PHE A 66 -5.09 -2.62 1.59
CA PHE A 66 -6.17 -1.68 1.91
C PHE A 66 -7.30 -2.34 2.72
N ASP A 67 -7.61 -3.62 2.47
CA ASP A 67 -8.55 -4.39 3.29
C ASP A 67 -7.96 -4.68 4.68
N ALA A 68 -6.66 -4.97 4.74
CA ALA A 68 -5.93 -5.06 6.01
C ALA A 68 -6.01 -3.74 6.80
N ALA A 69 -5.76 -2.62 6.14
CA ALA A 69 -5.85 -1.28 6.74
C ALA A 69 -7.27 -0.99 7.29
N ARG A 70 -8.33 -1.30 6.52
CA ARG A 70 -9.72 -1.16 6.99
C ARG A 70 -9.98 -2.03 8.22
N THR A 71 -9.48 -3.26 8.22
CA THR A 71 -9.62 -4.19 9.35
C THR A 71 -8.89 -3.67 10.58
N ILE A 72 -7.63 -3.24 10.42
CA ILE A 72 -6.84 -2.66 11.52
C ILE A 72 -7.56 -1.43 12.09
N ARG A 73 -7.98 -0.50 11.24
CA ARG A 73 -8.66 0.72 11.67
C ARG A 73 -9.98 0.44 12.42
N SER A 74 -10.75 -0.54 11.96
CA SER A 74 -12.02 -0.91 12.63
C SER A 74 -11.81 -1.51 14.01
N ARG A 75 -10.69 -2.23 14.22
CA ARG A 75 -10.36 -2.92 15.48
C ARG A 75 -9.52 -2.06 16.42
N LEU A 76 -8.66 -1.20 15.85
CA LEU A 76 -7.67 -0.39 16.55
C LEU A 76 -7.71 1.06 16.03
N PRO A 77 -8.72 1.86 16.35
CA PRO A 77 -8.92 3.21 15.79
C PRO A 77 -7.78 4.18 16.12
N ASP A 78 -7.01 3.93 17.17
CA ASP A 78 -5.88 4.75 17.56
C ASP A 78 -4.59 4.45 16.80
N THR A 79 -4.47 3.23 16.23
CA THR A 79 -3.30 2.83 15.42
C THR A 79 -3.26 3.64 14.13
N LYS A 80 -2.14 4.32 13.89
CA LYS A 80 -1.91 5.12 12.68
C LYS A 80 -1.40 4.22 11.55
N ILE A 81 -1.93 4.45 10.35
CA ILE A 81 -1.60 3.65 9.18
C ILE A 81 -0.75 4.49 8.23
N ILE A 82 0.43 3.97 7.88
CA ILE A 82 1.34 4.51 6.87
C ILE A 82 1.41 3.51 5.74
N PHE A 83 1.13 3.94 4.52
CA PHE A 83 1.39 3.13 3.33
C PHE A 83 2.76 3.43 2.76
N LEU A 84 3.45 2.37 2.36
CA LEU A 84 4.73 2.42 1.64
C LEU A 84 4.54 1.74 0.29
N SER A 85 4.95 2.38 -0.79
CA SER A 85 4.77 1.88 -2.16
C SER A 85 6.02 2.06 -2.99
N ALA A 86 6.26 1.18 -3.96
CA ALA A 86 7.29 1.41 -4.97
C ALA A 86 6.94 2.61 -5.87
N PHE A 87 5.65 2.92 -6.01
CA PHE A 87 5.14 3.92 -6.96
C PHE A 87 4.21 4.94 -6.31
N LEU A 88 4.31 6.19 -6.78
CA LEU A 88 3.39 7.27 -6.43
C LEU A 88 2.27 7.32 -7.48
N HIS A 89 1.19 6.59 -7.24
CA HIS A 89 0.04 6.57 -8.14
C HIS A 89 -1.21 7.11 -7.44
N ASP A 90 -1.91 8.04 -8.11
CA ASP A 90 -3.09 8.75 -7.54
C ASP A 90 -4.14 7.80 -6.98
N ARG A 91 -4.39 6.69 -7.65
CA ARG A 91 -5.37 5.71 -7.20
C ARG A 91 -4.98 5.05 -5.87
N TYR A 92 -3.69 4.76 -5.67
CA TYR A 92 -3.23 4.20 -4.40
C TYR A 92 -3.33 5.22 -3.28
N ILE A 93 -3.03 6.49 -3.61
CA ILE A 93 -3.17 7.59 -2.65
C ILE A 93 -4.65 7.78 -2.30
N ASP A 94 -5.55 7.81 -3.28
CA ASP A 94 -7.00 7.96 -3.04
C ASP A 94 -7.54 6.81 -2.20
N GLU A 95 -7.16 5.57 -2.50
CA GLU A 95 -7.57 4.40 -1.72
C GLU A 95 -6.99 4.44 -0.30
N ALA A 96 -5.73 4.86 -0.13
CA ALA A 96 -5.12 5.07 1.18
C ALA A 96 -5.88 6.12 2.00
N LEU A 97 -6.24 7.25 1.39
CA LEU A 97 -7.05 8.28 2.03
C LEU A 97 -8.43 7.75 2.46
N ARG A 98 -9.11 6.99 1.59
CA ARG A 98 -10.39 6.34 1.90
C ARG A 98 -10.28 5.33 3.05
N CYS A 99 -9.13 4.66 3.18
CA CYS A 99 -8.84 3.80 4.33
C CYS A 99 -8.51 4.59 5.60
N GLY A 100 -8.36 5.92 5.50
CA GLY A 100 -7.96 6.80 6.60
C GLY A 100 -6.49 6.67 6.96
N ALA A 101 -5.63 6.47 5.96
CA ALA A 101 -4.19 6.52 6.15
C ALA A 101 -3.75 7.87 6.71
N SER A 102 -2.78 7.82 7.61
CA SER A 102 -2.13 9.02 8.15
C SER A 102 -0.94 9.47 7.31
N ALA A 103 -0.38 8.56 6.49
CA ALA A 103 0.73 8.87 5.59
C ALA A 103 0.75 7.94 4.36
N PHE A 104 1.37 8.46 3.29
CA PHE A 104 1.71 7.69 2.10
C PHE A 104 3.11 8.13 1.63
N LEU A 105 4.02 7.17 1.50
CA LEU A 105 5.39 7.39 1.07
C LEU A 105 5.78 6.40 -0.04
N THR A 106 6.83 6.75 -0.78
CA THR A 106 7.46 5.82 -1.72
C THR A 106 8.67 5.12 -1.09
N LYS A 107 8.93 3.87 -1.50
CA LYS A 107 10.13 3.11 -1.08
C LYS A 107 11.45 3.75 -1.53
N GLY A 108 11.40 4.63 -2.54
CA GLY A 108 12.54 5.42 -3.01
C GLY A 108 12.90 6.63 -2.14
N GLU A 109 12.08 6.94 -1.15
CA GLU A 109 12.37 8.08 -0.27
C GLU A 109 13.46 7.75 0.75
N PRO A 110 14.27 8.75 1.17
CA PRO A 110 15.26 8.54 2.21
C PRO A 110 14.62 7.94 3.48
N PRO A 111 15.25 6.96 4.14
CA PRO A 111 14.73 6.34 5.37
C PRO A 111 14.38 7.34 6.47
N GLN A 112 15.07 8.48 6.52
CA GLN A 112 14.77 9.56 7.46
C GLN A 112 13.33 10.09 7.30
N LYS A 113 12.81 10.19 6.07
CA LYS A 113 11.41 10.61 5.84
C LYS A 113 10.40 9.63 6.41
N ILE A 114 10.72 8.34 6.41
CA ILE A 114 9.86 7.32 7.02
C ILE A 114 9.83 7.50 8.54
N VAL A 115 11.00 7.78 9.15
CA VAL A 115 11.10 8.12 10.58
C VAL A 115 10.27 9.35 10.91
N ASP A 116 10.38 10.41 10.11
CA ASP A 116 9.64 11.64 10.32
C ASP A 116 8.13 11.45 10.15
N ALA A 117 7.72 10.63 9.18
CA ALA A 117 6.32 10.24 9.01
C ALA A 117 5.78 9.46 10.21
N ILE A 118 6.55 8.51 10.75
CA ILE A 118 6.17 7.75 11.95
C ILE A 118 5.98 8.69 13.14
N ARG A 119 6.91 9.62 13.38
CA ARG A 119 6.81 10.59 14.47
C ARG A 119 5.60 11.52 14.31
N THR A 120 5.44 12.08 13.11
CA THR A 120 4.33 12.99 12.79
C THR A 120 2.99 12.30 12.98
N THR A 121 2.84 11.09 12.45
CA THR A 121 1.56 10.37 12.53
C THR A 121 1.26 9.88 13.95
N ALA A 122 2.27 9.42 14.69
CA ALA A 122 2.11 9.03 16.10
C ALA A 122 1.65 10.21 16.98
N ALA A 123 2.06 11.44 16.63
CA ALA A 123 1.59 12.66 17.28
C ALA A 123 0.20 13.13 16.81
N GLY A 124 -0.47 12.38 15.91
CA GLY A 124 -1.80 12.69 15.38
C GLY A 124 -1.81 13.55 14.11
N GLY A 125 -0.64 13.86 13.54
CA GLY A 125 -0.52 14.57 12.26
C GLY A 125 -0.71 13.65 11.05
N ILE A 126 -0.64 14.24 9.86
CA ILE A 126 -0.62 13.55 8.58
C ILE A 126 0.71 13.82 7.87
N PHE A 127 1.16 12.87 7.03
CA PHE A 127 2.40 13.01 6.28
C PHE A 127 2.20 12.59 4.82
N PHE A 128 1.90 13.55 3.97
CA PHE A 128 1.77 13.40 2.52
C PHE A 128 2.65 14.44 1.83
N SER A 129 3.03 14.21 0.58
CA SER A 129 3.77 15.21 -0.18
C SER A 129 2.94 16.49 -0.37
N PRO A 130 3.57 17.67 -0.53
CA PRO A 130 2.84 18.91 -0.77
C PRO A 130 1.91 18.84 -1.98
N GLU A 131 2.30 18.13 -3.05
CA GLU A 131 1.49 17.93 -4.24
C GLU A 131 0.22 17.13 -3.92
N VAL A 132 0.32 16.10 -3.10
CA VAL A 132 -0.84 15.32 -2.64
C VAL A 132 -1.72 16.18 -1.75
N GLN A 133 -1.14 16.89 -0.78
CA GLN A 133 -1.90 17.73 0.15
C GLN A 133 -2.70 18.83 -0.58
N SER A 134 -2.12 19.46 -1.61
CA SER A 134 -2.80 20.50 -2.39
C SER A 134 -4.02 20.01 -3.16
N ARG A 135 -4.12 18.69 -3.38
CA ARG A 135 -5.21 18.02 -4.09
C ARG A 135 -6.18 17.28 -3.17
N MET A 136 -5.94 17.29 -1.87
CA MET A 136 -6.85 16.67 -0.90
C MET A 136 -8.13 17.50 -0.77
N VAL A 137 -9.27 16.82 -0.89
CA VAL A 137 -10.60 17.37 -0.69
C VAL A 137 -11.26 16.66 0.47
N ILE A 138 -11.88 17.41 1.35
CA ILE A 138 -12.64 16.88 2.49
C ILE A 138 -14.12 17.11 2.20
N ASP A 139 -14.89 16.04 2.13
CA ASP A 139 -16.33 16.11 1.96
C ASP A 139 -17.05 15.16 2.94
N ALA A 140 -18.36 15.02 2.79
CA ALA A 140 -19.17 14.14 3.65
C ALA A 140 -18.77 12.64 3.56
N GLY A 141 -18.07 12.23 2.49
CA GLY A 141 -17.52 10.88 2.31
C GLY A 141 -16.14 10.67 2.91
N GLY A 142 -15.51 11.73 3.43
CA GLY A 142 -14.17 11.71 4.03
C GLY A 142 -13.12 12.47 3.24
N VAL A 143 -11.87 12.06 3.37
CA VAL A 143 -10.73 12.66 2.65
C VAL A 143 -10.47 11.87 1.38
N ARG A 144 -10.37 12.57 0.24
CA ARG A 144 -10.04 11.98 -1.07
C ARG A 144 -9.19 12.94 -1.88
N LEU A 145 -8.62 12.48 -2.99
CA LEU A 145 -7.99 13.38 -3.95
C LEU A 145 -9.05 14.07 -4.82
N ALA A 146 -8.81 15.33 -5.17
CA ALA A 146 -9.57 15.99 -6.22
C ALA A 146 -9.47 15.19 -7.53
N GLU A 147 -10.57 15.06 -8.26
CA GLU A 147 -10.59 14.38 -9.55
C GLU A 147 -9.64 15.10 -10.52
N GLY A 148 -8.57 14.41 -10.91
CA GLY A 148 -7.71 14.81 -12.02
C GLY A 148 -8.29 14.30 -13.35
N PRO A 149 -7.67 14.63 -14.50
CA PRO A 149 -8.06 14.04 -15.78
C PRO A 149 -8.01 12.51 -15.67
N MET A 150 -9.13 11.83 -15.88
CA MET A 150 -9.24 10.38 -15.75
C MET A 150 -8.28 9.68 -16.73
N THR A 151 -7.27 9.03 -16.19
CA THR A 151 -6.41 8.12 -16.97
C THR A 151 -7.11 6.78 -17.14
N ARG A 152 -6.75 6.03 -18.21
CA ARG A 152 -7.26 4.66 -18.40
C ARG A 152 -6.98 3.76 -17.19
N ALA A 153 -5.84 3.94 -16.53
CA ALA A 153 -5.49 3.20 -15.32
C ALA A 153 -6.48 3.45 -14.17
N GLN A 154 -7.06 4.63 -14.07
CA GLN A 154 -8.05 4.98 -13.03
C GLN A 154 -9.40 4.29 -13.21
N THR A 155 -9.69 3.75 -14.40
CA THR A 155 -10.91 2.95 -14.63
C THR A 155 -10.84 1.54 -14.06
N LEU A 156 -9.63 1.06 -13.74
CA LEU A 156 -9.43 -0.27 -13.19
C LEU A 156 -9.83 -0.31 -11.71
N THR A 157 -10.45 -1.40 -11.30
CA THR A 157 -10.65 -1.70 -9.88
C THR A 157 -9.32 -2.05 -9.21
N GLN A 158 -9.27 -2.03 -7.88
CA GLN A 158 -8.08 -2.43 -7.14
C GLN A 158 -7.60 -3.84 -7.52
N ARG A 159 -8.53 -4.82 -7.60
CA ARG A 159 -8.19 -6.20 -7.99
C ARG A 159 -7.67 -6.32 -9.41
N GLU A 160 -8.18 -5.52 -10.33
CA GLU A 160 -7.67 -5.44 -11.70
C GLU A 160 -6.28 -4.83 -11.76
N LEU A 161 -5.99 -3.82 -10.92
CA LEU A 161 -4.65 -3.24 -10.79
C LEU A 161 -3.65 -4.26 -10.23
N GLU A 162 -4.02 -4.99 -9.17
CA GLU A 162 -3.18 -6.05 -8.60
C GLU A 162 -2.86 -7.12 -9.67
N VAL A 163 -3.89 -7.60 -10.39
CA VAL A 163 -3.70 -8.55 -11.48
C VAL A 163 -2.81 -7.99 -12.59
N LEU A 164 -3.01 -6.73 -12.99
CA LEU A 164 -2.18 -6.06 -14.00
C LEU A 164 -0.70 -6.02 -13.59
N ARG A 165 -0.41 -5.73 -12.33
CA ARG A 165 0.96 -5.70 -11.79
C ARG A 165 1.62 -7.08 -11.82
N TYR A 166 0.93 -8.13 -11.42
CA TYR A 166 1.45 -9.50 -11.53
C TYR A 166 1.63 -9.94 -12.99
N ILE A 167 0.76 -9.48 -13.90
CA ILE A 167 0.95 -9.68 -15.34
C ILE A 167 2.24 -9.01 -15.81
N ALA A 168 2.50 -7.79 -15.38
CA ALA A 168 3.72 -7.05 -15.73
C ALA A 168 4.99 -7.70 -15.20
N ARG A 169 4.93 -8.35 -14.03
CA ARG A 169 6.00 -9.19 -13.46
C ARG A 169 6.18 -10.55 -14.17
N GLY A 170 5.43 -10.81 -15.24
CA GLY A 170 5.55 -12.04 -16.03
C GLY A 170 4.80 -13.26 -15.47
N MET A 171 4.08 -13.14 -14.37
CA MET A 171 3.42 -14.26 -13.68
C MET A 171 2.26 -14.82 -14.49
N SER A 172 2.17 -16.16 -14.57
CA SER A 172 1.03 -16.86 -15.16
C SER A 172 -0.26 -16.66 -14.32
N LYS A 173 -1.43 -16.87 -14.94
CA LYS A 173 -2.72 -16.80 -14.22
C LYS A 173 -2.78 -17.74 -13.02
N LYS A 174 -2.08 -18.90 -13.08
CA LYS A 174 -2.04 -19.87 -11.98
C LYS A 174 -1.19 -19.36 -10.81
N GLU A 175 -0.04 -18.74 -11.10
CA GLU A 175 0.81 -18.13 -10.08
C GLU A 175 0.11 -16.93 -9.44
N ILE A 176 -0.55 -16.08 -10.23
CA ILE A 176 -1.35 -14.95 -9.73
C ILE A 176 -2.46 -15.46 -8.80
N ALA A 177 -3.18 -16.51 -9.20
CA ALA A 177 -4.23 -17.10 -8.39
C ALA A 177 -3.70 -17.61 -7.04
N ASN A 178 -2.54 -18.24 -7.04
CA ASN A 178 -1.91 -18.73 -5.81
C ASN A 178 -1.51 -17.55 -4.89
N VAL A 179 -0.86 -16.52 -5.43
CA VAL A 179 -0.39 -15.36 -4.64
C VAL A 179 -1.56 -14.55 -4.08
N MET A 180 -2.63 -14.39 -4.87
CA MET A 180 -3.81 -13.62 -4.45
C MET A 180 -4.82 -14.44 -3.64
N HIS A 181 -4.56 -15.74 -3.40
CA HIS A 181 -5.51 -16.68 -2.78
C HIS A 181 -6.88 -16.71 -3.47
N LEU A 182 -6.88 -16.65 -4.80
CA LEU A 182 -8.06 -16.68 -5.65
C LEU A 182 -8.10 -17.95 -6.52
N SER A 183 -9.27 -18.21 -7.12
CA SER A 183 -9.35 -19.21 -8.17
C SER A 183 -8.74 -18.70 -9.48
N VAL A 184 -8.17 -19.58 -10.30
CA VAL A 184 -7.68 -19.23 -11.65
C VAL A 184 -8.79 -18.59 -12.49
N LYS A 185 -10.03 -19.05 -12.32
CA LYS A 185 -11.20 -18.48 -13.01
C LYS A 185 -11.48 -17.04 -12.58
N THR A 186 -11.29 -16.72 -11.30
CA THR A 186 -11.44 -15.35 -10.79
C THR A 186 -10.38 -14.42 -11.38
N VAL A 187 -9.12 -14.88 -11.43
CA VAL A 187 -8.02 -14.12 -12.06
C VAL A 187 -8.28 -13.94 -13.56
N ASP A 188 -8.81 -14.95 -14.24
CA ASP A 188 -9.19 -14.86 -15.65
C ASP A 188 -10.27 -13.79 -15.88
N ASN A 189 -11.29 -13.76 -15.04
CA ASN A 189 -12.34 -12.73 -15.10
C ASN A 189 -11.76 -11.32 -14.90
N HIS A 190 -10.89 -11.11 -13.90
CA HIS A 190 -10.22 -9.83 -13.70
C HIS A 190 -9.33 -9.45 -14.88
N SER A 191 -8.58 -10.41 -15.46
CA SER A 191 -7.75 -10.20 -16.64
C SER A 191 -8.59 -9.79 -17.86
N THR A 192 -9.71 -10.44 -18.09
CA THR A 192 -10.63 -10.11 -19.20
C THR A 192 -11.24 -8.72 -19.01
N SER A 193 -11.69 -8.41 -17.80
CA SER A 193 -12.27 -7.09 -17.49
C SER A 193 -11.25 -5.96 -17.66
N LEU A 194 -10.02 -6.13 -17.15
CA LEU A 194 -8.97 -5.10 -17.31
C LEU A 194 -8.58 -4.91 -18.78
N MET A 195 -8.46 -5.99 -19.55
CA MET A 195 -8.18 -5.92 -20.99
C MET A 195 -9.26 -5.11 -21.74
N SER A 196 -10.52 -5.39 -21.43
CA SER A 196 -11.66 -4.65 -22.02
C SER A 196 -11.65 -3.17 -21.65
N LYS A 197 -11.37 -2.84 -20.36
CA LYS A 197 -11.34 -1.44 -19.89
C LYS A 197 -10.19 -0.63 -20.48
N LEU A 198 -9.04 -1.28 -20.68
CA LEU A 198 -7.85 -0.64 -21.25
C LEU A 198 -7.84 -0.64 -22.78
N ASP A 199 -8.71 -1.45 -23.42
CA ASP A 199 -8.67 -1.76 -24.83
C ASP A 199 -7.30 -2.31 -25.26
N ILE A 200 -6.74 -3.22 -24.45
CA ILE A 200 -5.45 -3.89 -24.66
C ILE A 200 -5.68 -5.39 -24.51
N HIS A 201 -5.44 -6.14 -25.58
CA HIS A 201 -5.72 -7.59 -25.62
C HIS A 201 -4.45 -8.45 -25.66
N ASP A 202 -3.30 -7.82 -25.65
CA ASP A 202 -1.99 -8.49 -25.62
C ASP A 202 -1.32 -8.32 -24.27
N ARG A 203 -0.72 -9.42 -23.78
CA ARG A 203 -0.10 -9.47 -22.46
C ARG A 203 1.15 -8.60 -22.36
N VAL A 204 1.94 -8.53 -23.44
CA VAL A 204 3.17 -7.71 -23.48
C VAL A 204 2.79 -6.23 -23.50
N GLU A 205 1.73 -5.88 -24.24
CA GLU A 205 1.22 -4.51 -24.24
C GLU A 205 0.67 -4.11 -22.88
N LEU A 206 0.00 -5.02 -22.15
CA LEU A 206 -0.43 -4.78 -20.77
C LEU A 206 0.76 -4.51 -19.85
N ALA A 207 1.84 -5.30 -19.96
CA ALA A 207 3.04 -5.08 -19.16
C ALA A 207 3.68 -3.72 -19.48
N ARG A 208 3.82 -3.37 -20.76
CA ARG A 208 4.30 -2.05 -21.18
C ARG A 208 3.42 -0.90 -20.69
N PHE A 209 2.11 -1.08 -20.74
CA PHE A 209 1.17 -0.11 -20.19
C PHE A 209 1.40 0.08 -18.70
N ALA A 210 1.49 -1.02 -17.92
CA ALA A 210 1.72 -0.96 -16.48
C ALA A 210 3.02 -0.23 -16.12
N ILE A 211 4.12 -0.49 -16.85
CA ILE A 211 5.40 0.19 -16.65
C ILE A 211 5.29 1.68 -16.99
N ARG A 212 4.68 2.03 -18.12
CA ARG A 212 4.50 3.43 -18.56
C ARG A 212 3.64 4.23 -17.58
N GLU A 213 2.61 3.62 -17.01
CA GLU A 213 1.74 4.26 -16.02
C GLU A 213 2.34 4.24 -14.60
N GLY A 214 3.57 3.74 -14.42
CA GLY A 214 4.21 3.65 -13.10
C GLY A 214 3.51 2.67 -12.14
N LEU A 215 2.89 1.62 -12.67
CA LEU A 215 2.20 0.58 -11.91
C LEU A 215 3.06 -0.66 -11.69
N ALA A 216 4.18 -0.78 -12.41
CA ALA A 216 5.15 -1.86 -12.30
C ALA A 216 6.56 -1.37 -12.69
N GLU A 217 7.58 -2.07 -12.20
CA GLU A 217 8.97 -1.87 -12.63
C GLU A 217 9.23 -2.57 -13.96
N PRO A 218 10.21 -2.05 -14.76
CA PRO A 218 10.63 -2.66 -16.03
C PRO A 218 11.21 -4.06 -15.85
#